data_e612f90241a759758b583f1d3c3788ad
#
_entry.id   e612f90241a759758b583f1d3c3788ad
#
_cell.length_a   1.000
_cell.length_b   1.000
_cell.length_c   1.000
_cell.angle_alpha   90.00
_cell.angle_beta   90.00
_cell.angle_gamma   90.00
#
_symmetry.space_group_name_H-M   'P 1'
#
loop_
_entity.id
_entity.type
_entity.pdbx_description
1 polymer ?
#
loop_
_entity_poly.entity_id
_entity_poly.type
_entity_poly.pdbx_seq_one_letter_code
_entity_poly.pdbx_strand_id
1 'polypeptide(L)'
;MRDAFWTLPLDRLTPEEWEALCDGCGKCCLNKIEYEDTGELAFTRVSCRLLDGHSCACSSYANRHDYVPDCVVLTPKKLKDIAWWLPATCAYRLRAEGRPLYDWHYLISGDRESVHRAGASVRGWTVSEVEVTEDDWEDLIIEDLS
;
A
#
# COMPACT_ATOMS: atom_id res chain seq x y z
N MET A 1 0.22 -4.22 22.26
CA MET A 1 -1.01 -4.26 21.44
C MET A 1 -1.88 -5.43 21.87
N ARG A 2 -3.18 -5.27 21.75
CA ARG A 2 -4.13 -6.32 22.15
C ARG A 2 -4.07 -7.52 21.21
N ASP A 3 -4.35 -8.72 21.70
CA ASP A 3 -4.39 -9.93 20.87
C ASP A 3 -5.49 -9.83 19.82
N ALA A 4 -5.19 -10.27 18.60
CA ALA A 4 -6.13 -10.26 17.48
C ALA A 4 -6.80 -8.90 17.23
N PHE A 5 -6.09 -7.80 17.51
CA PHE A 5 -6.63 -6.44 17.34
C PHE A 5 -7.11 -6.17 15.90
N TRP A 6 -6.55 -6.85 14.92
CA TRP A 6 -6.92 -6.69 13.50
C TRP A 6 -8.33 -7.18 13.18
N THR A 7 -8.99 -7.86 14.11
CA THR A 7 -10.39 -8.28 13.96
C THR A 7 -11.38 -7.24 14.49
N LEU A 8 -10.89 -6.22 15.20
CA LEU A 8 -11.72 -5.16 15.76
C LEU A 8 -12.11 -4.14 14.69
N PRO A 9 -13.21 -3.37 14.91
CA PRO A 9 -13.51 -2.24 14.04
C PRO A 9 -12.33 -1.27 13.96
N LEU A 10 -12.08 -0.75 12.75
CA LEU A 10 -10.90 0.12 12.53
C LEU A 10 -10.87 1.36 13.41
N ASP A 11 -12.03 1.93 13.71
CA ASP A 11 -12.13 3.11 14.57
C ASP A 11 -11.86 2.84 16.05
N ARG A 12 -11.73 1.57 16.42
CA ARG A 12 -11.41 1.16 17.80
C ARG A 12 -9.95 0.79 18.02
N LEU A 13 -9.14 0.84 16.98
CA LEU A 13 -7.72 0.56 17.08
C LEU A 13 -6.98 1.71 17.75
N THR A 14 -5.97 1.38 18.58
CA THR A 14 -5.05 2.41 19.09
C THR A 14 -4.16 2.88 17.94
N PRO A 15 -3.51 4.06 18.05
CA PRO A 15 -2.59 4.52 17.00
C PRO A 15 -1.50 3.49 16.67
N GLU A 16 -0.98 2.78 17.66
CA GLU A 16 0.02 1.73 17.45
C GLU A 16 -0.55 0.54 16.67
N GLU A 17 -1.76 0.12 17.01
CA GLU A 17 -2.44 -0.97 16.32
C GLU A 17 -2.79 -0.58 14.89
N TRP A 18 -3.20 0.66 14.67
CA TRP A 18 -3.48 1.19 13.35
C TRP A 18 -2.26 1.11 12.44
N GLU A 19 -1.10 1.61 12.92
CA GLU A 19 0.14 1.55 12.14
C GLU A 19 0.61 0.11 11.92
N ALA A 20 0.40 -0.77 12.87
CA ALA A 20 0.81 -2.18 12.78
C ALA A 20 -0.02 -2.98 11.76
N LEU A 21 -1.16 -2.47 11.32
CA LEU A 21 -2.03 -3.17 10.37
C LEU A 21 -1.43 -3.26 8.96
N CYS A 22 -0.56 -2.32 8.58
CA CYS A 22 0.11 -2.34 7.28
C CYS A 22 1.02 -3.56 7.17
N ASP A 23 0.91 -4.31 6.07
CA ASP A 23 1.71 -5.51 5.84
C ASP A 23 3.07 -5.24 5.20
N GLY A 24 3.31 -4.01 4.73
CA GLY A 24 4.57 -3.66 4.10
C GLY A 24 4.69 -4.12 2.65
N CYS A 25 3.59 -4.29 1.94
CA CYS A 25 3.64 -4.72 0.53
C CYS A 25 4.22 -3.67 -0.42
N GLY A 26 4.18 -2.40 -0.06
CA GLY A 26 4.71 -1.30 -0.86
C GLY A 26 3.82 -0.85 -2.02
N LYS A 27 2.71 -1.50 -2.27
CA LYS A 27 1.83 -1.18 -3.42
C LYS A 27 1.24 0.22 -3.36
N CYS A 28 1.01 0.78 -2.17
CA CYS A 28 0.49 2.14 -2.04
C CYS A 28 1.49 3.21 -2.48
N CYS A 29 2.78 2.87 -2.58
CA CYS A 29 3.83 3.76 -3.07
C CYS A 29 3.99 3.70 -4.59
N LEU A 30 3.22 2.87 -5.29
CA LEU A 30 3.22 2.84 -6.76
C LEU A 30 2.40 4.01 -7.30
N ASN A 31 2.94 4.66 -8.33
CA ASN A 31 2.20 5.70 -9.03
C ASN A 31 1.06 5.07 -9.84
N LYS A 32 -0.02 5.81 -9.98
CA LYS A 32 -1.25 5.35 -10.62
C LYS A 32 -1.64 6.31 -11.73
N ILE A 33 -2.28 5.75 -12.77
CA ILE A 33 -2.86 6.52 -13.86
C ILE A 33 -4.38 6.42 -13.71
N GLU A 34 -5.06 7.56 -13.73
CA GLU A 34 -6.51 7.61 -13.75
C GLU A 34 -6.97 7.92 -15.18
N TYR A 35 -7.80 7.05 -15.74
CA TYR A 35 -8.35 7.26 -17.09
C TYR A 35 -9.49 8.28 -17.03
N GLU A 36 -9.38 9.35 -17.80
CA GLU A 36 -10.38 10.43 -17.83
C GLU A 36 -11.77 9.94 -18.26
N ASP A 37 -11.83 8.97 -19.19
CA ASP A 37 -13.08 8.48 -19.76
C ASP A 37 -13.91 7.65 -18.77
N THR A 38 -13.25 6.84 -17.94
CA THR A 38 -13.93 5.85 -17.09
C THR A 38 -13.72 6.09 -15.61
N GLY A 39 -12.73 6.89 -15.22
CA GLY A 39 -12.32 7.06 -13.83
C GLY A 39 -11.59 5.85 -13.25
N GLU A 40 -11.28 4.85 -14.08
CA GLU A 40 -10.54 3.67 -13.63
C GLU A 40 -9.09 4.01 -13.28
N LEU A 41 -8.57 3.34 -12.26
CA LEU A 41 -7.17 3.45 -11.86
C LEU A 41 -6.36 2.30 -12.43
N ALA A 42 -5.20 2.61 -12.97
CA ALA A 42 -4.20 1.62 -13.35
C ALA A 42 -2.96 1.83 -12.50
N PHE A 43 -2.49 0.76 -11.86
CA PHE A 43 -1.22 0.78 -11.14
C PHE A 43 -0.07 0.67 -12.13
N THR A 44 1.02 1.38 -11.84
CA THR A 44 2.26 1.28 -12.63
C THR A 44 3.36 0.67 -11.79
N ARG A 45 4.44 0.22 -12.45
CA ARG A 45 5.66 -0.24 -11.76
C ARG A 45 6.50 0.92 -11.25
N VAL A 46 6.09 2.16 -11.52
CA VAL A 46 6.82 3.37 -11.14
C VAL A 46 6.55 3.67 -9.67
N SER A 47 7.58 3.52 -8.84
CA SER A 47 7.46 3.72 -7.40
C SER A 47 7.81 5.14 -6.98
N CYS A 48 7.24 5.56 -5.84
CA CYS A 48 7.66 6.77 -5.17
C CYS A 48 9.17 6.72 -4.92
N ARG A 49 9.84 7.86 -5.09
CA ARG A 49 11.30 7.97 -4.89
C ARG A 49 11.75 7.61 -3.47
N LEU A 50 10.85 7.63 -2.50
CA LEU A 50 11.16 7.23 -1.12
C LEU A 50 11.05 5.73 -0.88
N LEU A 51 10.47 4.97 -1.81
CA LEU A 51 10.29 3.54 -1.63
C LEU A 51 11.62 2.79 -1.77
N ASP A 52 11.94 1.97 -0.77
CA ASP A 52 13.03 0.99 -0.87
C ASP A 52 12.48 -0.26 -1.58
N GLY A 53 13.03 -0.59 -2.75
CA GLY A 53 12.53 -1.67 -3.59
C GLY A 53 12.77 -3.07 -3.02
N HIS A 54 13.61 -3.22 -2.00
CA HIS A 54 13.85 -4.50 -1.33
C HIS A 54 12.97 -4.67 -0.10
N SER A 55 12.98 -3.70 0.82
CA SER A 55 12.16 -3.78 2.04
C SER A 55 10.69 -3.47 1.78
N CYS A 56 10.39 -2.77 0.68
CA CYS A 56 9.06 -2.27 0.33
C CYS A 56 8.54 -1.25 1.34
N ALA A 57 9.44 -0.62 2.08
CA ALA A 57 9.12 0.42 3.06
C ALA A 57 9.56 1.78 2.56
N CYS A 58 8.86 2.83 3.01
CA CYS A 58 9.27 4.20 2.76
C CYS A 58 10.58 4.49 3.49
N SER A 59 11.61 4.92 2.77
CA SER A 59 12.93 5.21 3.35
C SER A 59 12.94 6.42 4.28
N SER A 60 11.92 7.27 4.22
CA SER A 60 11.79 8.48 5.04
C SER A 60 10.37 8.64 5.57
N TYR A 61 9.79 7.56 6.10
CA TYR A 61 8.40 7.53 6.52
C TYR A 61 8.02 8.67 7.48
N ALA A 62 8.82 8.92 8.51
CA ALA A 62 8.55 9.95 9.51
C ALA A 62 8.58 11.37 8.91
N ASN A 63 9.43 11.59 7.90
CA ASN A 63 9.64 12.88 7.26
C ASN A 63 9.15 12.90 5.81
N ARG A 64 8.30 11.94 5.43
CA ARG A 64 7.90 11.77 4.02
C ARG A 64 7.28 13.01 3.39
N HIS A 65 6.56 13.80 4.17
CA HIS A 65 5.91 15.01 3.66
C HIS A 65 6.89 16.15 3.36
N ASP A 66 8.12 16.08 3.89
CA ASP A 66 9.16 17.04 3.54
C ASP A 66 9.67 16.80 2.11
N TYR A 67 9.60 15.55 1.64
CA TYR A 67 10.04 15.14 0.31
C TYR A 67 8.89 14.97 -0.67
N VAL A 68 7.75 14.45 -0.20
CA VAL A 68 6.55 14.19 -0.99
C VAL A 68 5.35 14.75 -0.23
N PRO A 69 5.05 16.06 -0.39
CA PRO A 69 3.96 16.70 0.34
C PRO A 69 2.58 16.05 0.14
N ASP A 70 2.36 15.45 -1.03
CA ASP A 70 1.09 14.81 -1.39
C ASP A 70 0.97 13.36 -0.92
N CYS A 71 1.95 12.85 -0.18
CA CYS A 71 1.90 11.49 0.34
C CYS A 71 0.67 11.30 1.22
N VAL A 72 -0.08 10.23 0.94
CA VAL A 72 -1.36 9.96 1.62
C VAL A 72 -1.12 9.59 3.09
N VAL A 73 -1.89 10.21 3.98
CA VAL A 73 -1.97 9.84 5.39
C VAL A 73 -3.28 9.10 5.61
N LEU A 74 -3.19 7.83 5.96
CA LEU A 74 -4.38 7.01 6.23
C LEU A 74 -4.85 7.22 7.67
N THR A 75 -6.14 7.52 7.81
CA THR A 75 -6.84 7.55 9.09
C THR A 75 -8.16 6.80 8.93
N PRO A 76 -8.78 6.31 10.01
CA PRO A 76 -10.07 5.63 9.90
C PRO A 76 -11.13 6.48 9.20
N LYS A 77 -11.09 7.79 9.43
CA LYS A 77 -12.03 8.73 8.81
C LYS A 77 -11.79 8.88 7.31
N LYS A 78 -10.53 9.03 6.90
CA LYS A 78 -10.17 9.18 5.48
C LYS A 78 -10.31 7.90 4.68
N LEU A 79 -10.13 6.76 5.32
CA LEU A 79 -10.16 5.47 4.66
C LEU A 79 -11.48 5.23 3.93
N LYS A 80 -12.59 5.68 4.47
CA LYS A 80 -13.91 5.53 3.84
C LYS A 80 -13.98 6.19 2.46
N ASP A 81 -13.26 7.30 2.28
CA ASP A 81 -13.27 8.07 1.05
C ASP A 81 -12.26 7.58 0.03
N ILE A 82 -11.19 6.91 0.46
CA ILE A 82 -10.06 6.54 -0.42
C ILE A 82 -9.80 5.04 -0.51
N ALA A 83 -10.62 4.20 0.13
CA ALA A 83 -10.42 2.75 0.09
C ALA A 83 -10.40 2.21 -1.35
N TRP A 84 -11.20 2.77 -2.24
CA TRP A 84 -11.26 2.40 -3.65
C TRP A 84 -9.94 2.63 -4.38
N TRP A 85 -9.13 3.57 -3.90
CA TRP A 85 -7.84 3.95 -4.47
C TRP A 85 -6.71 3.00 -4.02
N LEU A 86 -6.89 2.31 -2.90
CA LEU A 86 -5.90 1.39 -2.36
C LEU A 86 -5.89 0.06 -3.11
N PRO A 87 -4.76 -0.66 -3.11
CA PRO A 87 -4.73 -2.01 -3.68
C PRO A 87 -5.76 -2.93 -3.03
N ALA A 88 -6.31 -3.86 -3.81
CA ALA A 88 -7.33 -4.79 -3.32
C ALA A 88 -6.83 -5.68 -2.18
N THR A 89 -5.52 -5.92 -2.10
CA THR A 89 -4.90 -6.73 -1.04
C THR A 89 -4.48 -5.92 0.18
N CYS A 90 -4.64 -4.59 0.14
CA CYS A 90 -4.26 -3.72 1.26
C CYS A 90 -5.06 -4.09 2.51
N ALA A 91 -4.37 -4.29 3.64
CA ALA A 91 -5.02 -4.65 4.90
C ALA A 91 -6.06 -3.63 5.35
N TYR A 92 -5.78 -2.35 5.17
CA TYR A 92 -6.75 -1.30 5.50
C TYR A 92 -8.01 -1.40 4.66
N ARG A 93 -7.86 -1.63 3.36
CA ARG A 93 -8.99 -1.79 2.46
C ARG A 93 -9.79 -3.06 2.78
N LEU A 94 -9.11 -4.18 3.03
CA LEU A 94 -9.76 -5.43 3.42
C LEU A 94 -10.64 -5.22 4.66
N ARG A 95 -10.09 -4.60 5.69
CA ARG A 95 -10.83 -4.38 6.93
C ARG A 95 -11.94 -3.35 6.77
N ALA A 96 -11.75 -2.33 5.92
CA ALA A 96 -12.81 -1.37 5.60
C ALA A 96 -13.99 -2.04 4.90
N GLU A 97 -13.74 -3.08 4.11
CA GLU A 97 -14.76 -3.86 3.40
C GLU A 97 -15.31 -5.02 4.24
N GLY A 98 -14.89 -5.17 5.50
CA GLY A 98 -15.32 -6.24 6.37
C GLY A 98 -14.72 -7.61 6.03
N ARG A 99 -13.61 -7.65 5.31
CA ARG A 99 -12.93 -8.89 4.90
C ARG A 99 -11.79 -9.23 5.85
N PRO A 100 -11.49 -10.53 6.05
CA PRO A 100 -10.35 -10.92 6.87
C PRO A 100 -9.03 -10.64 6.16
N LEU A 101 -7.94 -10.59 6.93
CA LEU A 101 -6.59 -10.48 6.37
C LEU A 101 -6.21 -11.78 5.68
N TYR A 102 -5.32 -11.69 4.69
CA TYR A 102 -4.77 -12.88 4.03
C TYR A 102 -3.82 -13.63 4.95
N ASP A 103 -3.65 -14.94 4.70
CA ASP A 103 -2.80 -15.82 5.51
C ASP A 103 -1.33 -15.38 5.53
N TRP A 104 -0.86 -14.71 4.47
CA TRP A 104 0.50 -14.22 4.37
C TRP A 104 0.72 -12.88 5.10
N HIS A 105 -0.31 -12.26 5.65
CA HIS A 105 -0.12 -11.06 6.46
C HIS A 105 0.70 -11.42 7.70
N TYR A 106 1.71 -10.59 8.03
CA TYR A 106 2.62 -10.92 9.13
C TYR A 106 1.90 -11.08 10.48
N LEU A 107 0.77 -10.43 10.70
CA LEU A 107 -0.03 -10.59 11.91
C LEU A 107 -0.66 -11.98 12.01
N ILE A 108 -0.92 -12.63 10.87
CA ILE A 108 -1.49 -13.97 10.81
C ILE A 108 -0.38 -15.01 10.83
N SER A 109 0.65 -14.83 9.98
CA SER A 109 1.75 -15.80 9.83
C SER A 109 2.82 -15.71 10.92
N GLY A 110 2.95 -14.54 11.56
CA GLY A 110 4.02 -14.28 12.52
C GLY A 110 5.37 -13.94 11.87
N ASP A 111 5.41 -13.76 10.54
CA ASP A 111 6.64 -13.53 9.80
C ASP A 111 6.46 -12.38 8.80
N ARG A 112 7.26 -11.33 8.95
CA ARG A 112 7.20 -10.16 8.06
C ARG A 112 7.63 -10.46 6.62
N GLU A 113 8.35 -11.54 6.38
CA GLU A 113 8.76 -11.95 5.03
C GLU A 113 7.66 -12.68 4.27
N SER A 114 6.57 -13.07 4.93
CA SER A 114 5.48 -13.81 4.29
C SER A 114 4.85 -13.06 3.11
N VAL A 115 4.67 -11.75 3.22
CA VAL A 115 4.09 -10.94 2.15
C VAL A 115 4.95 -10.98 0.89
N HIS A 116 6.26 -11.04 1.05
CA HIS A 116 7.21 -11.10 -0.06
C HIS A 116 7.24 -12.50 -0.69
N ARG A 117 7.26 -13.54 0.15
CA ARG A 117 7.24 -14.94 -0.34
C ARG A 117 5.94 -15.28 -1.08
N ALA A 118 4.83 -14.67 -0.68
CA ALA A 118 3.55 -14.87 -1.33
C ALA A 118 3.43 -14.15 -2.68
N GLY A 119 4.43 -13.32 -3.04
CA GLY A 119 4.37 -12.51 -4.25
C GLY A 119 3.39 -11.35 -4.15
N ALA A 120 2.99 -10.98 -2.94
CA ALA A 120 2.01 -9.92 -2.69
C ALA A 120 2.65 -8.53 -2.55
N SER A 121 3.98 -8.46 -2.49
CA SER A 121 4.72 -7.21 -2.37
C SER A 121 5.35 -6.80 -3.70
N VAL A 122 5.89 -5.57 -3.72
CA VAL A 122 6.55 -5.01 -4.90
C VAL A 122 8.06 -5.27 -4.93
N ARG A 123 8.57 -6.11 -4.02
CA ARG A 123 10.01 -6.39 -3.92
C ARG A 123 10.59 -6.84 -5.25
N GLY A 124 11.61 -6.12 -5.70
CA GLY A 124 12.46 -6.51 -6.82
C GLY A 124 11.95 -6.19 -8.22
N TRP A 125 10.79 -5.53 -8.37
CA TRP A 125 10.25 -5.26 -9.72
C TRP A 125 9.80 -3.81 -9.97
N THR A 126 10.08 -2.90 -9.06
CA THR A 126 9.72 -1.49 -9.23
C THR A 126 10.80 -0.70 -9.94
N VAL A 127 10.39 0.40 -10.58
CA VAL A 127 11.27 1.39 -11.18
C VAL A 127 11.00 2.72 -10.47
N SER A 128 12.05 3.40 -9.98
CA SER A 128 11.88 4.67 -9.27
C SER A 128 11.37 5.75 -10.22
N GLU A 129 10.47 6.61 -9.73
CA GLU A 129 9.94 7.73 -10.51
C GLU A 129 11.04 8.70 -11.01
N VAL A 130 12.19 8.74 -10.34
CA VAL A 130 13.31 9.60 -10.76
C VAL A 130 14.09 9.06 -11.97
N GLU A 131 13.87 7.79 -12.33
CA GLU A 131 14.55 7.12 -13.45
C GLU A 131 13.76 7.16 -14.74
N VAL A 132 12.48 7.58 -14.70
CA VAL A 132 11.57 7.60 -15.84
C VAL A 132 10.84 8.93 -15.95
N THR A 133 10.26 9.20 -17.12
CA THR A 133 9.37 10.36 -17.32
C THR A 133 7.93 9.91 -17.26
N GLU A 134 7.00 10.84 -17.08
CA GLU A 134 5.55 10.52 -17.10
C GLU A 134 5.11 9.87 -18.40
N ASP A 135 5.74 10.19 -19.52
CA ASP A 135 5.45 9.58 -20.81
C ASP A 135 5.71 8.07 -20.85
N ASP A 136 6.63 7.60 -19.98
CA ASP A 136 6.98 6.18 -19.88
C ASP A 136 6.00 5.40 -19.00
N TRP A 137 5.16 6.06 -18.21
CA TRP A 137 4.28 5.39 -17.26
C TRP A 137 3.27 4.46 -17.92
N GLU A 138 2.77 4.80 -19.11
CA GLU A 138 1.82 3.97 -19.84
C GLU A 138 2.42 2.62 -20.22
N ASP A 139 3.71 2.59 -20.54
CA ASP A 139 4.44 1.35 -20.86
C ASP A 139 4.71 0.49 -19.64
N LEU A 140 4.56 1.05 -18.45
CA LEU A 140 4.84 0.40 -17.18
C LEU A 140 3.57 0.05 -16.38
N ILE A 141 2.40 0.15 -17.02
CA ILE A 141 1.13 -0.24 -16.39
C ILE A 141 1.15 -1.73 -16.07
N ILE A 142 0.69 -2.06 -14.86
CA ILE A 142 0.54 -3.44 -14.41
C ILE A 142 -0.92 -3.82 -14.63
N GLU A 143 -1.14 -4.83 -15.45
CA GLU A 143 -2.46 -5.41 -15.60
C GLU A 143 -2.68 -6.39 -14.45
N ASP A 144 -3.91 -6.53 -14.00
CA ASP A 144 -4.33 -7.51 -13.00
C ASP A 144 -3.63 -7.40 -11.62
N LEU A 145 -3.18 -6.20 -11.24
CA LEU A 145 -2.67 -6.01 -9.88
C LEU A 145 -3.83 -6.04 -8.88
N SER A 146 -3.76 -6.96 -7.97
CA SER A 146 -4.73 -7.05 -6.88
C SER A 146 -4.13 -6.67 -5.54
#